data_2ed4713b6456759d6d3dd011b774e65a
#
_entry.id   2ed4713b6456759d6d3dd011b774e65a
#
_cell.length_a   1.000
_cell.length_b   1.000
_cell.length_c   1.000
_cell.angle_alpha   90.00
_cell.angle_beta   90.00
_cell.angle_gamma   90.00
#
_symmetry.space_group_name_H-M   'P 1'
#
loop_
_entity.id
_entity.type
_entity.pdbx_description
1 polymer ?
#
loop_
_entity_poly.entity_id
_entity_poly.type
_entity_poly.pdbx_seq_one_letter_code
_entity_poly.pdbx_strand_id
1 'polypeptide(L)'
;MRASPLSLFGLCLFYVLAICTPALATDALDVSVGLKTLPLLTTRINGQINMAIVFDAAKPESRSDAEAIKAAVDAGLDVPGGARLVPMIVSLNELPKLKGANVIFLAKGVGPEAFASVSQSAAASGILSMSTDVTCVWANKCVLGIVSRPTVEIYYSRAAAAASHLGFSAAFVMLAKPN
;
A
#
# COMPACT_ATOMS: atom_id res chain seq x y z
N MET A 1 -72.65 27.97 11.90
CA MET A 1 -71.26 28.23 12.32
C MET A 1 -70.44 26.96 12.11
N ARG A 2 -69.63 26.92 11.08
CA ARG A 2 -68.90 25.71 10.69
C ARG A 2 -67.42 25.97 10.92
N ALA A 3 -66.82 25.18 11.82
CA ALA A 3 -65.39 25.18 12.04
C ALA A 3 -64.73 24.14 11.12
N SER A 4 -63.71 24.56 10.34
CA SER A 4 -62.88 23.70 9.47
C SER A 4 -61.68 23.17 10.26
N PRO A 5 -61.32 21.89 10.13
CA PRO A 5 -60.11 21.39 10.72
C PRO A 5 -58.90 21.66 9.80
N LEU A 6 -57.88 22.29 10.36
CA LEU A 6 -56.53 22.41 9.74
C LEU A 6 -55.89 21.03 9.63
N SER A 7 -55.59 20.65 8.40
CA SER A 7 -54.79 19.47 8.08
C SER A 7 -53.30 19.77 8.36
N LEU A 8 -52.72 19.14 9.39
CA LEU A 8 -51.28 19.10 9.64
C LEU A 8 -50.66 18.10 8.68
N PHE A 9 -50.06 18.59 7.59
CA PHE A 9 -49.19 17.79 6.75
C PHE A 9 -47.83 17.68 7.46
N GLY A 10 -47.62 16.53 8.11
CA GLY A 10 -46.33 16.17 8.70
C GLY A 10 -45.33 15.85 7.61
N LEU A 11 -44.37 16.76 7.37
CA LEU A 11 -43.24 16.56 6.48
C LEU A 11 -42.20 15.66 7.18
N CYS A 12 -42.30 14.35 6.97
CA CYS A 12 -41.26 13.39 7.38
C CYS A 12 -40.01 13.59 6.49
N LEU A 13 -39.08 14.38 7.00
CA LEU A 13 -37.76 14.54 6.40
C LEU A 13 -36.95 13.26 6.69
N PHE A 14 -36.92 12.33 5.74
CA PHE A 14 -36.04 11.16 5.78
C PHE A 14 -34.58 11.62 5.62
N TYR A 15 -33.92 11.78 6.74
CA TYR A 15 -32.48 11.95 6.78
C TYR A 15 -31.82 10.59 6.46
N VAL A 16 -31.51 10.35 5.19
CA VAL A 16 -30.67 9.22 4.79
C VAL A 16 -29.26 9.54 5.28
N LEU A 17 -28.91 9.04 6.46
CA LEU A 17 -27.51 8.96 6.88
C LEU A 17 -26.81 8.00 5.92
N ALA A 18 -26.12 8.55 4.92
CA ALA A 18 -25.14 7.80 4.15
C ALA A 18 -24.05 7.34 5.13
N ILE A 19 -24.14 6.08 5.58
CA ILE A 19 -23.07 5.43 6.34
C ILE A 19 -21.92 5.26 5.35
N CYS A 20 -21.06 6.28 5.28
CA CYS A 20 -19.79 6.19 4.59
C CYS A 20 -18.93 5.22 5.40
N THR A 21 -18.93 3.93 5.03
CA THR A 21 -17.99 2.97 5.60
C THR A 21 -16.60 3.44 5.18
N PRO A 22 -15.72 3.82 6.12
CA PRO A 22 -14.36 4.15 5.75
C PRO A 22 -13.76 2.90 5.10
N ALA A 23 -13.39 2.99 3.84
CA ALA A 23 -12.53 1.99 3.24
C ALA A 23 -11.29 1.95 4.12
N LEU A 24 -10.99 0.78 4.71
CA LEU A 24 -9.83 0.60 5.60
C LEU A 24 -8.59 1.07 4.84
N ALA A 25 -8.08 2.23 5.18
CA ALA A 25 -6.85 2.76 4.64
C ALA A 25 -5.67 1.89 5.10
N THR A 26 -4.57 1.93 4.36
CA THR A 26 -3.30 1.36 4.78
C THR A 26 -2.90 2.04 6.10
N ASP A 27 -2.67 1.26 7.13
CA ASP A 27 -2.27 1.84 8.41
C ASP A 27 -0.74 1.84 8.59
N ALA A 28 -0.26 2.56 9.61
CA ALA A 28 1.16 2.63 9.92
C ALA A 28 1.74 1.25 10.27
N LEU A 29 0.92 0.33 10.79
CA LEU A 29 1.35 -1.03 11.11
C LEU A 29 1.67 -1.83 9.83
N ASP A 30 0.85 -1.70 8.77
CA ASP A 30 1.11 -2.38 7.49
C ASP A 30 2.46 -1.94 6.92
N VAL A 31 2.71 -0.64 6.90
CA VAL A 31 3.97 -0.09 6.41
C VAL A 31 5.15 -0.55 7.27
N SER A 32 5.01 -0.49 8.61
CA SER A 32 6.02 -0.93 9.56
C SER A 32 6.37 -2.41 9.39
N VAL A 33 5.36 -3.27 9.21
CA VAL A 33 5.57 -4.72 8.95
C VAL A 33 6.37 -4.92 7.67
N GLY A 34 6.01 -4.20 6.60
CA GLY A 34 6.75 -4.25 5.34
C GLY A 34 8.21 -3.83 5.49
N LEU A 35 8.47 -2.72 6.16
CA LEU A 35 9.82 -2.21 6.39
C LEU A 35 10.68 -3.16 7.23
N LYS A 36 10.10 -3.91 8.15
CA LYS A 36 10.80 -4.93 8.96
C LYS A 36 11.31 -6.11 8.14
N THR A 37 10.88 -6.24 6.89
CA THR A 37 11.41 -7.27 5.98
C THR A 37 12.73 -6.87 5.33
N LEU A 38 13.08 -5.58 5.30
CA LEU A 38 14.26 -5.07 4.60
C LEU A 38 15.58 -5.69 5.07
N PRO A 39 15.84 -5.89 6.39
CA PRO A 39 17.05 -6.56 6.84
C PRO A 39 17.15 -8.04 6.44
N LEU A 40 16.03 -8.63 5.98
CA LEU A 40 15.95 -10.03 5.58
C LEU A 40 16.30 -10.24 4.10
N LEU A 41 16.50 -9.13 3.35
CA LEU A 41 17.06 -9.18 2.00
C LEU A 41 18.49 -9.69 2.03
N THR A 42 18.87 -10.49 1.05
CA THR A 42 20.27 -10.97 0.88
C THR A 42 21.21 -9.83 0.52
N THR A 43 20.71 -8.87 -0.25
CA THR A 43 21.45 -7.63 -0.55
C THR A 43 20.93 -6.53 0.39
N ARG A 44 21.77 -6.12 1.32
CA ARG A 44 21.39 -5.11 2.31
C ARG A 44 21.27 -3.73 1.68
N ILE A 45 20.21 -3.02 2.02
CA ILE A 45 20.07 -1.60 1.74
C ILE A 45 20.64 -0.86 2.95
N ASN A 46 21.72 -0.09 2.73
CA ASN A 46 22.39 0.64 3.81
C ASN A 46 22.15 2.14 3.67
N GLY A 47 22.10 2.85 4.79
CA GLY A 47 21.99 4.31 4.83
C GLY A 47 20.59 4.82 4.56
N GLN A 48 20.40 5.53 3.44
CA GLN A 48 19.11 6.10 3.07
C GLN A 48 18.27 5.11 2.25
N ILE A 49 16.99 4.99 2.61
CA ILE A 49 16.00 4.18 1.87
C ILE A 49 15.01 5.14 1.22
N ASN A 50 15.07 5.24 -0.10
CA ASN A 50 14.09 6.00 -0.88
C ASN A 50 12.86 5.12 -1.09
N MET A 51 11.75 5.49 -0.46
CA MET A 51 10.48 4.78 -0.53
C MET A 51 9.51 5.52 -1.45
N ALA A 52 9.19 4.93 -2.59
CA ALA A 52 8.18 5.45 -3.49
C ALA A 52 6.80 4.90 -3.09
N ILE A 53 5.85 5.80 -2.85
CA ILE A 53 4.46 5.47 -2.56
C ILE A 53 3.68 5.71 -3.85
N VAL A 54 3.30 4.62 -4.52
CA VAL A 54 2.65 4.68 -5.83
C VAL A 54 1.14 4.71 -5.66
N PHE A 55 0.47 5.64 -6.32
CA PHE A 55 -0.96 5.82 -6.26
C PHE A 55 -1.60 6.03 -7.64
N ASP A 56 -2.89 5.76 -7.73
CA ASP A 56 -3.71 6.03 -8.91
C ASP A 56 -4.31 7.43 -8.83
N ALA A 57 -3.85 8.35 -9.68
CA ALA A 57 -4.32 9.74 -9.69
C ALA A 57 -5.79 9.88 -10.12
N ALA A 58 -6.35 8.88 -10.79
CA ALA A 58 -7.77 8.86 -11.18
C ALA A 58 -8.70 8.51 -10.01
N LYS A 59 -8.14 8.01 -8.89
CA LYS A 59 -8.88 7.56 -7.70
C LYS A 59 -8.52 8.42 -6.49
N PRO A 60 -9.43 9.28 -6.01
CA PRO A 60 -9.17 10.14 -4.85
C PRO A 60 -8.78 9.36 -3.59
N GLU A 61 -9.38 8.18 -3.37
CA GLU A 61 -9.07 7.30 -2.25
C GLU A 61 -7.64 6.78 -2.30
N SER A 62 -7.10 6.52 -3.50
CA SER A 62 -5.71 6.07 -3.66
C SER A 62 -4.71 7.18 -3.33
N ARG A 63 -5.02 8.42 -3.70
CA ARG A 63 -4.22 9.58 -3.31
C ARG A 63 -4.24 9.79 -1.80
N SER A 64 -5.43 9.75 -1.19
CA SER A 64 -5.59 9.92 0.26
C SER A 64 -4.82 8.85 1.04
N ASP A 65 -4.85 7.59 0.58
CA ASP A 65 -4.08 6.50 1.18
C ASP A 65 -2.57 6.74 1.05
N ALA A 66 -2.09 7.18 -0.11
CA ALA A 66 -0.67 7.50 -0.31
C ALA A 66 -0.19 8.64 0.60
N GLU A 67 -1.01 9.66 0.79
CA GLU A 67 -0.73 10.77 1.71
C GLU A 67 -0.70 10.29 3.17
N ALA A 68 -1.60 9.40 3.57
CA ALA A 68 -1.61 8.78 4.89
C ALA A 68 -0.36 7.92 5.14
N ILE A 69 0.05 7.11 4.16
CA ILE A 69 1.29 6.33 4.22
C ILE A 69 2.49 7.27 4.38
N LYS A 70 2.56 8.33 3.57
CA LYS A 70 3.64 9.31 3.67
C LYS A 70 3.69 9.96 5.04
N ALA A 71 2.55 10.40 5.56
CA ALA A 71 2.45 11.00 6.89
C ALA A 71 2.93 10.04 8.00
N ALA A 72 2.58 8.75 7.90
CA ALA A 72 3.05 7.73 8.84
C ALA A 72 4.58 7.56 8.79
N VAL A 73 5.17 7.58 7.60
CA VAL A 73 6.63 7.51 7.42
C VAL A 73 7.30 8.78 7.97
N ASP A 74 6.76 9.97 7.68
CA ASP A 74 7.30 11.25 8.15
C ASP A 74 7.19 11.40 9.68
N ALA A 75 6.20 10.75 10.31
CA ALA A 75 6.06 10.70 11.77
C ALA A 75 7.13 9.83 12.45
N GLY A 76 7.97 9.13 11.70
CA GLY A 76 9.13 8.40 12.20
C GLY A 76 8.87 6.91 12.41
N LEU A 77 8.49 6.21 11.34
CA LEU A 77 8.46 4.75 11.38
C LEU A 77 9.87 4.19 11.59
N ASP A 78 9.99 3.32 12.58
CA ASP A 78 11.26 2.65 12.87
C ASP A 78 11.63 1.64 11.77
N VAL A 79 12.84 1.83 11.24
CA VAL A 79 13.42 0.90 10.28
C VAL A 79 14.54 0.13 10.96
N PRO A 80 14.47 -1.19 11.00
CA PRO A 80 15.53 -1.99 11.58
C PRO A 80 16.88 -1.68 10.93
N GLY A 81 17.91 -1.44 11.77
CA GLY A 81 19.23 -1.05 11.28
C GLY A 81 19.48 0.46 11.23
N GLY A 82 18.50 1.28 11.67
CA GLY A 82 18.66 2.73 11.78
C GLY A 82 18.75 3.46 10.44
N ALA A 83 18.31 2.83 9.35
CA ALA A 83 18.28 3.45 8.03
C ALA A 83 17.27 4.61 8.00
N ARG A 84 17.62 5.70 7.33
CA ARG A 84 16.73 6.85 7.16
C ARG A 84 15.77 6.58 6.00
N LEU A 85 14.47 6.64 6.27
CA LEU A 85 13.44 6.62 5.23
C LEU A 85 13.25 8.01 4.63
N VAL A 86 13.13 8.04 3.29
CA VAL A 86 12.78 9.24 2.53
C VAL A 86 11.60 8.89 1.63
N PRO A 87 10.36 9.24 2.05
CA PRO A 87 9.17 8.93 1.28
C PRO A 87 9.00 9.91 0.12
N MET A 88 8.56 9.40 -1.02
CA MET A 88 8.12 10.18 -2.17
C MET A 88 6.79 9.65 -2.68
N ILE A 89 5.85 10.53 -3.03
CA ILE A 89 4.59 10.15 -3.66
C ILE A 89 4.79 10.16 -5.17
N VAL A 90 4.39 9.08 -5.84
CA VAL A 90 4.55 8.90 -7.29
C VAL A 90 3.21 8.47 -7.89
N SER A 91 2.70 9.22 -8.85
CA SER A 91 1.51 8.83 -9.61
C SER A 91 1.85 7.72 -10.61
N LEU A 92 0.87 6.86 -10.93
CA LEU A 92 0.98 5.87 -12.01
C LEU A 92 1.40 6.47 -13.36
N ASN A 93 1.08 7.75 -13.59
CA ASN A 93 1.49 8.47 -14.80
C ASN A 93 2.96 8.92 -14.78
N GLU A 94 3.65 8.73 -13.65
CA GLU A 94 5.01 9.21 -13.41
C GLU A 94 5.99 8.08 -13.01
N LEU A 95 5.71 6.85 -13.43
CA LEU A 95 6.56 5.69 -13.10
C LEU A 95 8.07 5.87 -13.41
N PRO A 96 8.50 6.66 -14.39
CA PRO A 96 9.94 6.96 -14.57
C PRO A 96 10.61 7.58 -13.33
N LYS A 97 9.83 8.25 -12.44
CA LYS A 97 10.34 8.80 -11.17
C LYS A 97 10.72 7.71 -10.14
N LEU A 98 10.34 6.45 -10.39
CA LEU A 98 10.75 5.31 -9.54
C LEU A 98 12.26 5.03 -9.62
N LYS A 99 12.95 5.57 -10.63
CA LYS A 99 14.40 5.42 -10.74
C LYS A 99 15.09 6.01 -9.50
N GLY A 100 15.84 5.17 -8.80
CA GLY A 100 16.53 5.54 -7.54
C GLY A 100 15.70 5.25 -6.27
N ALA A 101 14.47 4.73 -6.38
CA ALA A 101 13.79 4.15 -5.25
C ALA A 101 14.40 2.79 -4.88
N ASN A 102 14.39 2.48 -3.59
CA ASN A 102 14.79 1.17 -3.06
C ASN A 102 13.56 0.30 -2.80
N VAL A 103 12.45 0.95 -2.44
CA VAL A 103 11.19 0.33 -2.07
C VAL A 103 10.05 1.04 -2.78
N ILE A 104 9.10 0.26 -3.28
CA ILE A 104 7.80 0.72 -3.74
C ILE A 104 6.75 0.20 -2.78
N PHE A 105 5.87 1.07 -2.31
CA PHE A 105 4.65 0.71 -1.61
C PHE A 105 3.46 1.13 -2.46
N LEU A 106 2.62 0.18 -2.86
CA LEU A 106 1.41 0.50 -3.61
C LEU A 106 0.32 0.92 -2.62
N ALA A 107 -0.16 2.14 -2.80
CA ALA A 107 -1.30 2.65 -2.06
C ALA A 107 -2.57 1.86 -2.42
N LYS A 108 -3.51 1.80 -1.50
CA LYS A 108 -4.82 1.21 -1.74
C LYS A 108 -5.52 1.89 -2.92
N GLY A 109 -6.29 1.13 -3.67
CA GLY A 109 -6.95 1.65 -4.88
C GLY A 109 -6.10 1.57 -6.15
N VAL A 110 -4.80 1.28 -6.07
CA VAL A 110 -4.03 0.87 -7.25
C VAL A 110 -4.56 -0.49 -7.70
N GLY A 111 -5.21 -0.54 -8.85
CA GLY A 111 -5.90 -1.72 -9.33
C GLY A 111 -5.02 -2.69 -10.13
N PRO A 112 -5.55 -3.90 -10.43
CA PRO A 112 -4.83 -4.94 -11.15
C PRO A 112 -4.30 -4.50 -12.52
N GLU A 113 -4.98 -3.58 -13.19
CA GLU A 113 -4.59 -2.99 -14.47
C GLU A 113 -3.24 -2.26 -14.42
N ALA A 114 -2.90 -1.69 -13.26
CA ALA A 114 -1.65 -0.98 -13.04
C ALA A 114 -0.51 -1.89 -12.55
N PHE A 115 -0.81 -3.07 -12.02
CA PHE A 115 0.21 -3.95 -11.43
C PHE A 115 1.30 -4.33 -12.43
N ALA A 116 0.97 -4.52 -13.69
CA ALA A 116 1.93 -4.92 -14.72
C ALA A 116 2.98 -3.83 -14.96
N SER A 117 2.55 -2.57 -15.11
CA SER A 117 3.43 -1.43 -15.37
C SER A 117 4.33 -1.13 -14.17
N VAL A 118 3.79 -1.18 -12.95
CA VAL A 118 4.58 -1.01 -11.72
C VAL A 118 5.58 -2.14 -11.56
N SER A 119 5.16 -3.40 -11.77
CA SER A 119 6.02 -4.58 -11.72
C SER A 119 7.18 -4.49 -12.72
N GLN A 120 6.91 -4.07 -13.95
CA GLN A 120 7.94 -3.89 -14.96
C GLN A 120 8.97 -2.83 -14.55
N SER A 121 8.50 -1.70 -14.01
CA SER A 121 9.38 -0.63 -13.52
C SER A 121 10.21 -1.09 -12.32
N ALA A 122 9.61 -1.85 -11.39
CA ALA A 122 10.29 -2.41 -10.24
C ALA A 122 11.36 -3.42 -10.65
N ALA A 123 11.03 -4.34 -11.56
CA ALA A 123 11.95 -5.35 -12.06
C ALA A 123 13.16 -4.74 -12.78
N ALA A 124 12.92 -3.75 -13.65
CA ALA A 124 13.99 -3.08 -14.40
C ALA A 124 15.02 -2.37 -13.51
N SER A 125 14.65 -2.03 -12.28
CA SER A 125 15.48 -1.25 -11.35
C SER A 125 15.86 -2.01 -10.08
N GLY A 126 15.48 -3.29 -9.93
CA GLY A 126 15.77 -4.08 -8.74
C GLY A 126 15.09 -3.56 -7.48
N ILE A 127 13.85 -3.03 -7.58
CA ILE A 127 13.15 -2.35 -6.49
C ILE A 127 12.22 -3.35 -5.80
N LEU A 128 12.24 -3.37 -4.46
CA LEU A 128 11.30 -4.15 -3.66
C LEU A 128 9.90 -3.54 -3.71
N SER A 129 8.93 -4.28 -4.24
CA SER A 129 7.53 -3.85 -4.30
C SER A 129 6.68 -4.51 -3.24
N MET A 130 5.86 -3.72 -2.54
CA MET A 130 4.96 -4.14 -1.46
C MET A 130 3.56 -3.59 -1.67
N SER A 131 2.55 -4.30 -1.20
CA SER A 131 1.16 -3.86 -1.20
C SER A 131 0.40 -4.47 -0.03
N THR A 132 -0.66 -3.80 0.43
CA THR A 132 -1.69 -4.41 1.30
C THR A 132 -2.74 -5.17 0.49
N ASP A 133 -2.80 -4.95 -0.82
CA ASP A 133 -3.59 -5.77 -1.73
C ASP A 133 -2.78 -7.00 -2.14
N VAL A 134 -3.08 -8.14 -1.49
CA VAL A 134 -2.38 -9.41 -1.74
C VAL A 134 -2.63 -9.98 -3.14
N THR A 135 -3.65 -9.50 -3.86
CA THR A 135 -3.91 -9.92 -5.25
C THR A 135 -2.75 -9.56 -6.17
N CYS A 136 -2.03 -8.47 -5.86
CA CYS A 136 -0.79 -8.10 -6.56
C CYS A 136 0.28 -9.19 -6.45
N VAL A 137 0.41 -9.81 -5.27
CA VAL A 137 1.36 -10.91 -5.04
C VAL A 137 0.90 -12.18 -5.75
N TRP A 138 -0.38 -12.52 -5.64
CA TRP A 138 -0.95 -13.69 -6.32
C TRP A 138 -0.85 -13.60 -7.85
N ALA A 139 -0.91 -12.38 -8.38
CA ALA A 139 -0.65 -12.12 -9.80
C ALA A 139 0.86 -12.11 -10.17
N ASN A 140 1.77 -12.34 -9.22
CA ASN A 140 3.23 -12.23 -9.39
C ASN A 140 3.69 -10.83 -9.85
N LYS A 141 3.02 -9.78 -9.39
CA LYS A 141 3.31 -8.38 -9.76
C LYS A 141 3.90 -7.57 -8.61
N CYS A 142 3.70 -8.00 -7.36
CA CYS A 142 4.40 -7.48 -6.20
C CYS A 142 5.23 -8.58 -5.54
N VAL A 143 6.34 -8.18 -4.94
CA VAL A 143 7.21 -9.11 -4.21
C VAL A 143 6.57 -9.51 -2.89
N LEU A 144 6.04 -8.53 -2.14
CA LEU A 144 5.43 -8.75 -0.84
C LEU A 144 3.99 -8.25 -0.78
N GLY A 145 3.13 -9.05 -0.17
CA GLY A 145 1.79 -8.69 0.27
C GLY A 145 1.74 -8.67 1.79
N ILE A 146 1.17 -7.62 2.38
CA ILE A 146 1.18 -7.40 3.82
C ILE A 146 -0.25 -7.34 4.32
N VAL A 147 -0.57 -8.20 5.27
CA VAL A 147 -1.80 -8.17 6.05
C VAL A 147 -1.38 -8.06 7.50
N SER A 148 -1.76 -6.99 8.19
CA SER A 148 -1.37 -6.77 9.59
C SER A 148 -2.49 -7.11 10.57
N ARG A 149 -3.72 -7.34 10.11
CA ARG A 149 -4.88 -7.61 10.95
C ARG A 149 -5.76 -8.72 10.39
N PRO A 150 -6.39 -9.57 11.24
CA PRO A 150 -6.24 -9.63 12.71
C PRO A 150 -4.89 -10.19 13.15
N THR A 151 -4.17 -10.87 12.27
CA THR A 151 -2.84 -11.45 12.48
C THR A 151 -1.89 -10.91 11.41
N VAL A 152 -0.62 -10.75 11.77
CA VAL A 152 0.40 -10.38 10.79
C VAL A 152 0.69 -11.55 9.86
N GLU A 153 0.45 -11.35 8.57
CA GLU A 153 0.77 -12.31 7.51
C GLU A 153 1.54 -11.59 6.41
N ILE A 154 2.61 -12.22 5.95
CA ILE A 154 3.40 -11.71 4.84
C ILE A 154 3.33 -12.74 3.72
N TYR A 155 2.77 -12.34 2.59
CA TYR A 155 2.74 -13.13 1.37
C TYR A 155 3.96 -12.79 0.51
N TYR A 156 4.53 -13.81 -0.14
CA TYR A 156 5.77 -13.67 -0.88
C TYR A 156 5.68 -14.31 -2.27
N SER A 157 5.92 -13.52 -3.31
CA SER A 157 6.05 -14.02 -4.68
C SER A 157 7.52 -14.25 -5.04
N ARG A 158 7.91 -15.51 -5.17
CA ARG A 158 9.25 -15.87 -5.67
C ARG A 158 9.48 -15.38 -7.09
N ALA A 159 8.44 -15.44 -7.93
CA ALA A 159 8.54 -15.03 -9.33
C ALA A 159 8.79 -13.52 -9.44
N ALA A 160 8.04 -12.69 -8.69
CA ALA A 160 8.27 -11.25 -8.68
C ALA A 160 9.63 -10.87 -8.09
N ALA A 161 10.07 -11.55 -7.03
CA ALA A 161 11.38 -11.34 -6.44
C ALA A 161 12.50 -11.68 -7.42
N ALA A 162 12.42 -12.82 -8.08
CA ALA A 162 13.39 -13.23 -9.11
C ALA A 162 13.44 -12.24 -10.28
N ALA A 163 12.29 -11.76 -10.76
CA ALA A 163 12.19 -10.75 -11.80
C ALA A 163 12.87 -9.42 -11.39
N SER A 164 12.81 -9.07 -10.11
CA SER A 164 13.45 -7.88 -9.54
C SER A 164 14.87 -8.13 -9.02
N HIS A 165 15.44 -9.31 -9.28
CA HIS A 165 16.77 -9.71 -8.80
C HIS A 165 16.94 -9.60 -7.27
N LEU A 166 15.85 -9.81 -6.54
CA LEU A 166 15.82 -9.75 -5.09
C LEU A 166 15.85 -11.15 -4.48
N GLY A 167 16.68 -11.33 -3.48
CA GLY A 167 16.73 -12.52 -2.66
C GLY A 167 16.38 -12.23 -1.21
N PHE A 168 15.84 -13.22 -0.52
CA PHE A 168 15.58 -13.16 0.91
C PHE A 168 16.30 -14.28 1.64
N SER A 169 16.54 -14.08 2.93
CA SER A 169 17.12 -15.10 3.79
C SER A 169 16.22 -16.35 3.86
N ALA A 170 16.81 -17.52 4.08
CA ALA A 170 16.05 -18.76 4.21
C ALA A 170 15.02 -18.68 5.35
N ALA A 171 15.38 -18.03 6.46
CA ALA A 171 14.47 -17.83 7.58
C ALA A 171 13.20 -17.04 7.17
N PHE A 172 13.35 -15.99 6.37
CA PHE A 172 12.20 -15.26 5.84
C PHE A 172 11.32 -16.14 4.95
N VAL A 173 11.93 -16.86 4.01
CA VAL A 173 11.19 -17.71 3.05
C VAL A 173 10.41 -18.83 3.75
N MET A 174 10.87 -19.28 4.92
CA MET A 174 10.16 -20.28 5.73
C MET A 174 8.96 -19.70 6.50
N LEU A 175 9.01 -18.41 6.84
CA LEU A 175 7.97 -17.73 7.62
C LEU A 175 6.91 -17.06 6.73
N ALA A 176 7.30 -16.60 5.54
CA ALA A 176 6.39 -15.98 4.60
C ALA A 176 5.48 -17.01 3.93
N LYS A 177 4.23 -16.64 3.70
CA LYS A 177 3.29 -17.47 2.95
C LYS A 177 3.64 -17.41 1.45
N PRO A 178 3.95 -18.55 0.83
CA PRO A 178 4.23 -18.55 -0.60
C PRO A 178 2.96 -18.26 -1.40
N ASN A 179 3.15 -17.62 -2.54
CA ASN A 179 2.14 -17.49 -3.60
C ASN A 179 2.07 -18.80 -4.38
#